data_aba8b174b83c176eb14d80c875f9bedd
#
_entry.id   aba8b174b83c176eb14d80c875f9bedd
#
_cell.length_a   1.000
_cell.length_b   1.000
_cell.length_c   1.000
_cell.angle_alpha   90.00
_cell.angle_beta   90.00
_cell.angle_gamma   90.00
#
_symmetry.space_group_name_H-M   'P 1'
#
loop_
_entity.id
_entity.type
_entity.pdbx_description
1 polymer ?
#
loop_
_entity_poly.entity_id
_entity_poly.type
_entity_poly.pdbx_seq_one_letter_code
_entity_poly.pdbx_strand_id
1 'polypeptide(L)'
;MAEVVYDRASRIYTPGAKPAVNQLNLEVDDGEFVVFVGPSGSGKSTALRMLAGLEDINDGQIRIGGKNMVGVPSRDRDIAMVFQNYALYPNKTVGENIDFPLKMRGMSKEERQQKVREAGEVLGLTEFLDRKPRALSGGQRQRVAMGRAIVREPQVFLMDEPLSNLDAKMRVGTRAEIAALQQRLGVTTIYVTHDQVEAMTMGNRVAVLKLGELQQFASPAELYDHPVNAFVAGFIGSPAMNLFTVPITEQGAQLGGEVVALTAAHRTAISNAGVKSVTLGIRPEQWSTTGSGTGGIPAEITVVEELGSDAFVYGHLLSDRDQSIVVRTAGRTGARIGDKITLHPISDDLHLFHPDTGERL
;
A
#
# COMPACT_ATOMS: atom_id res chain seq x y z
N MET A 1 1.41 15.16 -19.57
CA MET A 1 1.04 14.55 -18.29
C MET A 1 1.34 15.56 -17.23
N ALA A 2 1.10 15.36 -15.98
CA ALA A 2 1.22 16.43 -15.00
C ALA A 2 1.67 15.90 -13.64
N GLU A 3 2.52 16.65 -12.96
CA GLU A 3 2.82 16.47 -11.53
C GLU A 3 1.56 16.70 -10.69
N VAL A 4 1.50 16.07 -9.53
CA VAL A 4 0.45 16.29 -8.52
C VAL A 4 1.09 16.63 -7.19
N VAL A 5 0.67 17.78 -6.63
CA VAL A 5 1.19 18.24 -5.34
C VAL A 5 0.04 18.42 -4.36
N TYR A 6 0.11 17.75 -3.23
CA TYR A 6 -0.67 18.04 -2.04
C TYR A 6 0.18 18.95 -1.13
N ASP A 7 -0.31 20.15 -0.86
CA ASP A 7 0.37 21.13 -0.02
C ASP A 7 -0.51 21.42 1.19
N ARG A 8 -0.23 20.77 2.30
CA ARG A 8 -0.97 20.81 3.57
C ARG A 8 -2.47 20.60 3.40
N ALA A 9 -2.84 19.77 2.42
CA ALA A 9 -4.22 19.55 2.06
C ALA A 9 -4.99 18.82 3.18
N SER A 10 -6.10 19.39 3.62
CA SER A 10 -6.91 18.84 4.71
C SER A 10 -8.38 18.71 4.33
N ARG A 11 -9.03 17.65 4.86
CA ARG A 11 -10.47 17.44 4.75
C ARG A 11 -11.08 17.19 6.12
N ILE A 12 -12.08 18.00 6.49
CA ILE A 12 -12.84 17.92 7.73
C ILE A 12 -14.31 17.82 7.37
N TYR A 13 -14.96 16.70 7.69
CA TYR A 13 -16.38 16.49 7.36
C TYR A 13 -17.31 17.25 8.29
N THR A 14 -16.98 17.31 9.58
CA THR A 14 -17.78 17.99 10.60
C THR A 14 -16.89 19.01 11.32
N PRO A 15 -17.31 20.27 11.45
CA PRO A 15 -16.55 21.26 12.19
C PRO A 15 -16.21 20.78 13.62
N GLY A 16 -14.93 20.89 13.99
CA GLY A 16 -14.41 20.44 15.30
C GLY A 16 -14.11 18.93 15.40
N ALA A 17 -14.43 18.12 14.39
CA ALA A 17 -14.02 16.71 14.35
C ALA A 17 -12.56 16.57 13.90
N LYS A 18 -11.98 15.38 14.16
CA LYS A 18 -10.67 15.04 13.59
C LYS A 18 -10.73 15.06 12.06
N PRO A 19 -9.73 15.65 11.39
CA PRO A 19 -9.65 15.61 9.94
C PRO A 19 -9.62 14.17 9.41
N ALA A 20 -10.34 13.91 8.33
CA ALA A 20 -10.25 12.65 7.60
C ALA A 20 -8.94 12.59 6.78
N VAL A 21 -8.43 13.76 6.37
CA VAL A 21 -7.08 13.98 5.83
C VAL A 21 -6.55 15.22 6.54
N ASN A 22 -5.38 15.12 7.14
CA ASN A 22 -4.78 16.15 7.98
C ASN A 22 -3.43 16.61 7.39
N GLN A 23 -3.39 17.83 6.86
CA GLN A 23 -2.19 18.49 6.35
C GLN A 23 -1.31 17.59 5.45
N LEU A 24 -1.96 16.85 4.55
CA LEU A 24 -1.26 15.95 3.63
C LEU A 24 -0.27 16.74 2.76
N ASN A 25 1.01 16.40 2.86
CA ASN A 25 2.10 16.94 2.06
C ASN A 25 2.76 15.81 1.28
N LEU A 26 2.63 15.81 -0.04
CA LEU A 26 3.40 14.93 -0.91
C LEU A 26 3.43 15.48 -2.35
N GLU A 27 4.47 15.11 -3.08
CA GLU A 27 4.66 15.47 -4.47
C GLU A 27 4.79 14.18 -5.30
N VAL A 28 3.97 14.06 -6.33
CA VAL A 28 3.97 12.98 -7.30
C VAL A 28 4.53 13.52 -8.60
N ASP A 29 5.61 12.91 -9.08
CA ASP A 29 6.28 13.34 -10.30
C ASP A 29 5.44 13.01 -11.54
N ASP A 30 5.71 13.74 -12.64
CA ASP A 30 5.06 13.48 -13.92
C ASP A 30 5.36 12.05 -14.40
N GLY A 31 4.30 11.30 -14.75
CA GLY A 31 4.38 9.92 -15.18
C GLY A 31 4.58 8.89 -14.08
N GLU A 32 4.64 9.30 -12.81
CA GLU A 32 4.86 8.41 -11.68
C GLU A 32 3.61 7.59 -11.32
N PHE A 33 3.82 6.35 -10.88
CA PHE A 33 2.78 5.49 -10.30
C PHE A 33 2.91 5.48 -8.77
N VAL A 34 2.05 6.21 -8.08
CA VAL A 34 2.03 6.29 -6.61
C VAL A 34 0.87 5.48 -6.05
N VAL A 35 1.15 4.69 -5.01
CA VAL A 35 0.12 3.92 -4.30
C VAL A 35 -0.13 4.50 -2.91
N PHE A 36 -1.38 4.78 -2.58
CA PHE A 36 -1.82 5.12 -1.23
C PHE A 36 -2.26 3.84 -0.52
N VAL A 37 -1.61 3.51 0.60
CA VAL A 37 -1.91 2.32 1.39
C VAL A 37 -2.09 2.68 2.88
N GLY A 38 -2.78 1.85 3.62
CA GLY A 38 -3.02 2.03 5.06
C GLY A 38 -4.27 1.29 5.52
N PRO A 39 -4.53 1.21 6.83
CA PRO A 39 -5.72 0.58 7.39
C PRO A 39 -7.02 1.21 6.89
N SER A 40 -8.14 0.54 7.13
CA SER A 40 -9.46 1.12 6.88
C SER A 40 -9.63 2.42 7.69
N GLY A 41 -10.20 3.45 7.07
CA GLY A 41 -10.38 4.76 7.69
C GLY A 41 -9.10 5.63 7.79
N SER A 42 -8.00 5.26 7.14
CA SER A 42 -6.77 6.08 7.14
C SER A 42 -6.79 7.32 6.25
N GLY A 43 -7.88 7.58 5.50
CA GLY A 43 -8.01 8.79 4.67
C GLY A 43 -7.66 8.62 3.19
N LYS A 44 -7.22 7.44 2.73
CA LYS A 44 -6.78 7.16 1.34
C LYS A 44 -7.78 7.58 0.27
N SER A 45 -8.99 7.00 0.30
CA SER A 45 -10.05 7.32 -0.67
C SER A 45 -10.51 8.77 -0.56
N THR A 46 -10.47 9.36 0.66
CA THR A 46 -10.75 10.78 0.84
C THR A 46 -9.70 11.64 0.15
N ALA A 47 -8.41 11.37 0.33
CA ALA A 47 -7.33 12.09 -0.34
C ALA A 47 -7.44 11.97 -1.87
N LEU A 48 -7.73 10.75 -2.39
CA LEU A 48 -7.97 10.53 -3.81
C LEU A 48 -9.17 11.36 -4.32
N ARG A 49 -10.28 11.38 -3.57
CA ARG A 49 -11.50 12.12 -3.94
C ARG A 49 -11.33 13.64 -3.85
N MET A 50 -10.50 14.14 -2.92
CA MET A 50 -10.08 15.55 -2.90
C MET A 50 -9.37 15.94 -4.20
N LEU A 51 -8.44 15.12 -4.68
CA LEU A 51 -7.77 15.33 -5.97
C LEU A 51 -8.77 15.25 -7.14
N ALA A 52 -9.72 14.31 -7.07
CA ALA A 52 -10.76 14.17 -8.08
C ALA A 52 -11.78 15.33 -8.09
N GLY A 53 -11.80 16.19 -7.09
CA GLY A 53 -12.82 17.23 -6.94
C GLY A 53 -14.20 16.69 -6.58
N LEU A 54 -14.23 15.52 -5.94
CA LEU A 54 -15.42 14.86 -5.39
C LEU A 54 -15.57 15.13 -3.88
N GLU A 55 -14.51 15.61 -3.25
CA GLU A 55 -14.47 16.09 -1.86
C GLU A 55 -13.80 17.47 -1.83
N ASP A 56 -14.29 18.34 -0.94
CA ASP A 56 -13.73 19.67 -0.79
C ASP A 56 -12.37 19.64 -0.08
N ILE A 57 -11.55 20.63 -0.34
CA ILE A 57 -10.32 20.91 0.38
C ILE A 57 -10.66 22.01 1.39
N ASN A 58 -10.62 21.70 2.69
CA ASN A 58 -10.97 22.66 3.75
C ASN A 58 -9.79 23.59 4.10
N ASP A 59 -8.55 23.08 4.01
CA ASP A 59 -7.33 23.82 4.26
C ASP A 59 -6.21 23.30 3.35
N GLY A 60 -5.21 24.16 3.07
CA GLY A 60 -4.17 23.86 2.11
C GLY A 60 -4.65 23.87 0.67
N GLN A 61 -3.93 23.18 -0.21
CA GLN A 61 -4.27 23.12 -1.64
C GLN A 61 -3.80 21.80 -2.28
N ILE A 62 -4.37 21.52 -3.46
CA ILE A 62 -3.88 20.46 -4.36
C ILE A 62 -3.61 21.12 -5.71
N ARG A 63 -2.46 20.83 -6.32
CA ARG A 63 -2.10 21.30 -7.66
C ARG A 63 -1.96 20.13 -8.62
N ILE A 64 -2.38 20.36 -9.87
CA ILE A 64 -2.17 19.44 -11.01
C ILE A 64 -1.49 20.27 -12.10
N GLY A 65 -0.28 19.89 -12.52
CA GLY A 65 0.50 20.62 -13.51
C GLY A 65 0.69 22.09 -13.11
N GLY A 66 0.99 22.36 -11.85
CA GLY A 66 1.15 23.68 -11.26
C GLY A 66 -0.14 24.46 -11.01
N LYS A 67 -1.31 24.01 -11.50
CA LYS A 67 -2.60 24.72 -11.32
C LYS A 67 -3.27 24.32 -10.01
N ASN A 68 -3.68 25.30 -9.21
CA ASN A 68 -4.45 25.07 -7.98
C ASN A 68 -5.86 24.55 -8.30
N MET A 69 -6.25 23.45 -7.64
CA MET A 69 -7.54 22.78 -7.83
C MET A 69 -8.59 23.11 -6.77
N VAL A 70 -8.31 24.00 -5.82
CA VAL A 70 -9.29 24.43 -4.81
C VAL A 70 -10.47 25.12 -5.50
N GLY A 71 -11.69 24.65 -5.22
CA GLY A 71 -12.92 25.16 -5.84
C GLY A 71 -13.12 24.79 -7.31
N VAL A 72 -12.17 24.09 -7.95
CA VAL A 72 -12.34 23.61 -9.34
C VAL A 72 -13.20 22.35 -9.33
N PRO A 73 -14.35 22.34 -10.02
CA PRO A 73 -15.23 21.15 -10.06
C PRO A 73 -14.57 20.00 -10.82
N SER A 74 -14.91 18.76 -10.47
CA SER A 74 -14.33 17.52 -11.01
C SER A 74 -14.32 17.47 -12.56
N ARG A 75 -15.38 17.97 -13.22
CA ARG A 75 -15.49 17.98 -14.69
C ARG A 75 -14.43 18.83 -15.39
N ASP A 76 -13.90 19.85 -14.70
CA ASP A 76 -12.96 20.83 -15.23
C ASP A 76 -11.50 20.48 -14.86
N ARG A 77 -11.29 19.41 -14.08
CA ARG A 77 -9.99 18.82 -13.80
C ARG A 77 -9.70 17.76 -14.87
N ASP A 78 -8.61 17.87 -15.57
CA ASP A 78 -8.24 16.91 -16.64
C ASP A 78 -7.74 15.59 -16.06
N ILE A 79 -8.64 14.89 -15.37
CA ILE A 79 -8.42 13.61 -14.69
C ILE A 79 -9.37 12.53 -15.19
N ALA A 80 -9.00 11.28 -15.04
CA ALA A 80 -9.93 10.16 -15.16
C ALA A 80 -9.87 9.28 -13.91
N MET A 81 -11.02 8.74 -13.50
CA MET A 81 -11.14 7.93 -12.29
C MET A 81 -11.81 6.59 -12.56
N VAL A 82 -11.20 5.52 -12.05
CA VAL A 82 -11.80 4.19 -11.94
C VAL A 82 -12.26 3.98 -10.51
N PHE A 83 -13.55 3.75 -10.33
CA PHE A 83 -14.17 3.51 -9.05
C PHE A 83 -14.13 2.02 -8.67
N GLN A 84 -14.19 1.72 -7.38
CA GLN A 84 -14.20 0.38 -6.81
C GLN A 84 -15.28 -0.53 -7.44
N ASN A 85 -16.46 -0.01 -7.72
CA ASN A 85 -17.58 -0.73 -8.33
C ASN A 85 -17.61 -0.63 -9.88
N TYR A 86 -16.51 -0.13 -10.50
CA TYR A 86 -16.35 0.10 -11.94
C TYR A 86 -17.32 1.14 -12.53
N ALA A 87 -18.47 1.39 -11.92
CA ALA A 87 -19.51 2.34 -12.33
C ALA A 87 -19.86 2.27 -13.84
N LEU A 88 -19.94 1.05 -14.41
CA LEU A 88 -20.30 0.84 -15.81
C LEU A 88 -21.78 1.09 -16.04
N TYR A 89 -22.13 1.63 -17.22
CA TYR A 89 -23.51 1.77 -17.65
C TYR A 89 -24.07 0.39 -18.08
N PRO A 90 -24.99 -0.22 -17.30
CA PRO A 90 -25.39 -1.61 -17.47
C PRO A 90 -26.16 -1.86 -18.78
N ASN A 91 -26.82 -0.82 -19.28
CA ASN A 91 -27.63 -0.88 -20.51
C ASN A 91 -26.84 -0.64 -21.80
N LYS A 92 -25.59 -0.17 -21.67
CA LYS A 92 -24.66 0.08 -22.79
C LYS A 92 -23.76 -1.10 -23.03
N THR A 93 -23.33 -1.29 -24.29
CA THR A 93 -22.28 -2.26 -24.63
C THR A 93 -20.91 -1.79 -24.11
N VAL A 94 -19.88 -2.63 -24.21
CA VAL A 94 -18.48 -2.28 -23.89
C VAL A 94 -18.05 -1.08 -24.74
N GLY A 95 -18.24 -1.16 -26.07
CA GLY A 95 -17.90 -0.06 -26.96
C GLY A 95 -18.63 1.24 -26.63
N GLU A 96 -19.92 1.17 -26.32
CA GLU A 96 -20.71 2.34 -25.89
C GLU A 96 -20.30 2.90 -24.52
N ASN A 97 -19.82 2.06 -23.60
CA ASN A 97 -19.25 2.53 -22.32
C ASN A 97 -17.98 3.33 -22.55
N ILE A 98 -17.08 2.85 -23.43
CA ILE A 98 -15.82 3.53 -23.77
C ILE A 98 -16.10 4.78 -24.61
N ASP A 99 -17.05 4.73 -25.55
CA ASP A 99 -17.46 5.86 -26.41
C ASP A 99 -18.06 7.05 -25.63
N PHE A 100 -18.78 6.75 -24.56
CA PHE A 100 -19.61 7.74 -23.87
C PHE A 100 -18.89 9.03 -23.49
N PRO A 101 -17.69 9.00 -22.85
CA PRO A 101 -16.95 10.23 -22.51
C PRO A 101 -16.58 11.08 -23.73
N LEU A 102 -16.22 10.44 -24.85
CA LEU A 102 -15.86 11.13 -26.06
C LEU A 102 -17.07 11.81 -26.71
N LYS A 103 -18.24 11.13 -26.69
CA LYS A 103 -19.50 11.68 -27.12
C LYS A 103 -19.89 12.94 -26.34
N MET A 104 -19.68 12.94 -25.02
CA MET A 104 -19.96 14.10 -24.17
C MET A 104 -19.03 15.29 -24.44
N ARG A 105 -17.83 15.05 -24.99
CA ARG A 105 -16.88 16.09 -25.46
C ARG A 105 -17.20 16.60 -26.87
N GLY A 106 -18.24 16.10 -27.53
CA GLY A 106 -18.65 16.55 -28.87
C GLY A 106 -17.78 16.03 -30.03
N MET A 107 -16.97 14.99 -29.80
CA MET A 107 -16.13 14.39 -30.83
C MET A 107 -16.95 13.74 -31.94
N SER A 108 -16.46 13.76 -33.20
CA SER A 108 -17.15 13.14 -34.34
C SER A 108 -17.33 11.63 -34.15
N LYS A 109 -18.31 11.04 -34.82
CA LYS A 109 -18.60 9.60 -34.69
C LYS A 109 -17.44 8.76 -35.18
N GLU A 110 -16.83 9.15 -36.27
CA GLU A 110 -15.71 8.47 -36.91
C GLU A 110 -14.49 8.43 -35.98
N GLU A 111 -14.08 9.55 -35.43
CA GLU A 111 -12.97 9.66 -34.48
C GLU A 111 -13.24 8.84 -33.21
N ARG A 112 -14.46 8.90 -32.65
CA ARG A 112 -14.81 8.11 -31.48
C ARG A 112 -14.70 6.61 -31.73
N GLN A 113 -15.22 6.14 -32.89
CA GLN A 113 -15.13 4.73 -33.25
C GLN A 113 -13.68 4.26 -33.39
N GLN A 114 -12.80 5.11 -33.90
CA GLN A 114 -11.38 4.80 -34.00
C GLN A 114 -10.76 4.68 -32.59
N LYS A 115 -10.94 5.69 -31.73
CA LYS A 115 -10.43 5.66 -30.34
C LYS A 115 -10.98 4.50 -29.52
N VAL A 116 -12.24 4.10 -29.71
CA VAL A 116 -12.84 2.93 -29.04
C VAL A 116 -12.16 1.63 -29.51
N ARG A 117 -11.86 1.49 -30.81
CA ARG A 117 -11.12 0.31 -31.32
C ARG A 117 -9.71 0.26 -30.75
N GLU A 118 -8.97 1.37 -30.79
CA GLU A 118 -7.62 1.48 -30.21
C GLU A 118 -7.60 1.13 -28.72
N ALA A 119 -8.54 1.67 -27.94
CA ALA A 119 -8.68 1.32 -26.51
C ALA A 119 -9.04 -0.17 -26.33
N GLY A 120 -9.89 -0.71 -27.21
CA GLY A 120 -10.25 -2.12 -27.23
C GLY A 120 -9.07 -3.03 -27.50
N GLU A 121 -8.21 -2.69 -28.43
CA GLU A 121 -6.98 -3.43 -28.76
C GLU A 121 -5.99 -3.38 -27.59
N VAL A 122 -5.73 -2.18 -27.07
CA VAL A 122 -4.82 -1.96 -25.94
C VAL A 122 -5.20 -2.79 -24.71
N LEU A 123 -6.50 -2.97 -24.46
CA LEU A 123 -7.05 -3.66 -23.29
C LEU A 123 -7.49 -5.11 -23.55
N GLY A 124 -7.30 -5.62 -24.78
CA GLY A 124 -7.77 -6.96 -25.15
C GLY A 124 -9.30 -7.11 -25.06
N LEU A 125 -10.03 -6.07 -25.45
CA LEU A 125 -11.50 -6.02 -25.41
C LEU A 125 -12.16 -6.06 -26.78
N THR A 126 -11.40 -6.19 -27.87
CA THR A 126 -11.90 -6.09 -29.25
C THR A 126 -13.07 -7.03 -29.51
N GLU A 127 -12.99 -8.28 -29.11
CA GLU A 127 -14.05 -9.29 -29.27
C GLU A 127 -15.26 -9.09 -28.35
N PHE A 128 -15.16 -8.18 -27.36
CA PHE A 128 -16.20 -7.92 -26.37
C PHE A 128 -16.94 -6.61 -26.60
N LEU A 129 -16.57 -5.79 -27.61
CA LEU A 129 -17.09 -4.43 -27.80
C LEU A 129 -18.62 -4.37 -27.90
N ASP A 130 -19.26 -5.40 -28.45
CA ASP A 130 -20.72 -5.49 -28.62
C ASP A 130 -21.42 -6.14 -27.41
N ARG A 131 -20.69 -6.64 -26.41
CA ARG A 131 -21.26 -7.27 -25.23
C ARG A 131 -21.67 -6.23 -24.18
N LYS A 132 -22.67 -6.58 -23.38
CA LYS A 132 -23.07 -5.77 -22.21
C LYS A 132 -22.31 -6.19 -20.96
N PRO A 133 -22.12 -5.32 -19.96
CA PRO A 133 -21.35 -5.60 -18.74
C PRO A 133 -21.79 -6.87 -17.99
N ARG A 134 -23.06 -7.25 -18.02
CA ARG A 134 -23.59 -8.48 -17.40
C ARG A 134 -23.01 -9.78 -17.98
N ALA A 135 -22.53 -9.72 -19.22
CA ALA A 135 -21.94 -10.88 -19.94
C ALA A 135 -20.42 -10.95 -19.83
N LEU A 136 -19.82 -10.16 -18.91
CA LEU A 136 -18.38 -10.05 -18.72
C LEU A 136 -17.94 -10.61 -17.38
N SER A 137 -16.70 -11.14 -17.32
CA SER A 137 -16.03 -11.46 -16.06
C SER A 137 -15.68 -10.19 -15.26
N GLY A 138 -15.29 -10.34 -13.98
CA GLY A 138 -14.84 -9.22 -13.15
C GLY A 138 -13.69 -8.43 -13.78
N GLY A 139 -12.63 -9.12 -14.21
CA GLY A 139 -11.48 -8.50 -14.87
C GLY A 139 -11.82 -7.84 -16.21
N GLN A 140 -12.75 -8.41 -17.00
CA GLN A 140 -13.23 -7.77 -18.21
C GLN A 140 -13.98 -6.47 -17.89
N ARG A 141 -14.87 -6.47 -16.88
CA ARG A 141 -15.56 -5.23 -16.45
C ARG A 141 -14.58 -4.15 -15.99
N GLN A 142 -13.55 -4.54 -15.27
CA GLN A 142 -12.49 -3.63 -14.85
C GLN A 142 -11.77 -3.02 -16.06
N ARG A 143 -11.34 -3.85 -17.04
CA ARG A 143 -10.70 -3.35 -18.27
C ARG A 143 -11.62 -2.40 -19.05
N VAL A 144 -12.93 -2.62 -19.07
CA VAL A 144 -13.89 -1.67 -19.66
C VAL A 144 -13.88 -0.34 -18.91
N ALA A 145 -13.85 -0.36 -17.56
CA ALA A 145 -13.78 0.87 -16.77
C ALA A 145 -12.46 1.62 -17.04
N MET A 146 -11.35 0.91 -17.16
CA MET A 146 -10.06 1.49 -17.58
C MET A 146 -10.14 2.07 -19.00
N GLY A 147 -10.72 1.36 -19.95
CA GLY A 147 -10.91 1.86 -21.32
C GLY A 147 -11.71 3.16 -21.37
N ARG A 148 -12.78 3.25 -20.59
CA ARG A 148 -13.56 4.48 -20.44
C ARG A 148 -12.75 5.64 -19.85
N ALA A 149 -11.78 5.33 -19.00
CA ALA A 149 -10.92 6.32 -18.38
C ALA A 149 -9.79 6.78 -19.31
N ILE A 150 -9.05 5.85 -19.92
CA ILE A 150 -7.87 6.16 -20.74
C ILE A 150 -8.21 6.80 -22.08
N VAL A 151 -9.36 6.47 -22.67
CA VAL A 151 -9.79 7.03 -23.97
C VAL A 151 -9.87 8.56 -23.97
N ARG A 152 -9.94 9.19 -22.78
CA ARG A 152 -9.96 10.63 -22.57
C ARG A 152 -8.57 11.27 -22.62
N GLU A 153 -7.49 10.44 -22.60
CA GLU A 153 -6.10 10.90 -22.49
C GLU A 153 -5.90 11.90 -21.34
N PRO A 154 -6.21 11.51 -20.08
CA PRO A 154 -6.18 12.41 -18.94
C PRO A 154 -4.74 12.75 -18.57
N GLN A 155 -4.53 13.91 -17.91
CA GLN A 155 -3.23 14.26 -17.32
C GLN A 155 -2.90 13.41 -16.09
N VAL A 156 -3.91 13.00 -15.30
CA VAL A 156 -3.77 12.18 -14.11
C VAL A 156 -4.83 11.07 -14.09
N PHE A 157 -4.41 9.86 -13.76
CA PHE A 157 -5.26 8.69 -13.64
C PHE A 157 -5.43 8.28 -12.18
N LEU A 158 -6.68 8.18 -11.73
CA LEU A 158 -7.03 7.86 -10.35
C LEU A 158 -7.73 6.51 -10.28
N MET A 159 -7.32 5.67 -9.32
CA MET A 159 -7.91 4.35 -9.11
C MET A 159 -8.25 4.13 -7.63
N ASP A 160 -9.56 4.01 -7.33
CA ASP A 160 -10.06 3.77 -5.95
C ASP A 160 -10.36 2.27 -5.77
N GLU A 161 -9.43 1.52 -5.21
CA GLU A 161 -9.50 0.07 -4.94
C GLU A 161 -10.02 -0.79 -6.11
N PRO A 162 -9.45 -0.67 -7.33
CA PRO A 162 -10.04 -1.28 -8.52
C PRO A 162 -9.98 -2.81 -8.54
N LEU A 163 -9.15 -3.45 -7.69
CA LEU A 163 -9.00 -4.91 -7.62
C LEU A 163 -9.78 -5.57 -6.49
N SER A 164 -10.40 -4.79 -5.60
CA SER A 164 -11.06 -5.31 -4.38
C SER A 164 -12.18 -6.33 -4.66
N ASN A 165 -12.87 -6.21 -5.80
CA ASN A 165 -13.97 -7.09 -6.21
C ASN A 165 -13.55 -8.30 -7.06
N LEU A 166 -12.23 -8.57 -7.20
CA LEU A 166 -11.69 -9.71 -7.93
C LEU A 166 -11.26 -10.83 -6.98
N ASP A 167 -11.38 -12.07 -7.44
CA ASP A 167 -10.78 -13.22 -6.75
C ASP A 167 -9.24 -13.15 -6.75
N ALA A 168 -8.61 -13.91 -5.86
CA ALA A 168 -7.15 -13.86 -5.65
C ALA A 168 -6.36 -14.19 -6.93
N LYS A 169 -6.79 -15.18 -7.72
CA LYS A 169 -6.11 -15.59 -8.95
C LYS A 169 -6.18 -14.51 -10.03
N MET A 170 -7.36 -13.91 -10.22
CA MET A 170 -7.55 -12.81 -11.16
C MET A 170 -6.79 -11.56 -10.73
N ARG A 171 -6.72 -11.27 -9.42
CA ARG A 171 -6.02 -10.11 -8.88
C ARG A 171 -4.54 -10.11 -9.25
N VAL A 172 -3.86 -11.27 -9.18
CA VAL A 172 -2.43 -11.39 -9.56
C VAL A 172 -2.19 -11.01 -11.03
N GLY A 173 -2.98 -11.56 -11.95
CA GLY A 173 -2.84 -11.24 -13.39
C GLY A 173 -3.15 -9.77 -13.69
N THR A 174 -4.23 -9.26 -13.09
CA THR A 174 -4.69 -7.90 -13.37
C THR A 174 -3.76 -6.83 -12.81
N ARG A 175 -3.06 -7.09 -11.68
CA ARG A 175 -2.00 -6.19 -11.17
C ARG A 175 -0.92 -5.96 -12.24
N ALA A 176 -0.39 -7.05 -12.81
CA ALA A 176 0.63 -6.96 -13.85
C ALA A 176 0.12 -6.21 -15.10
N GLU A 177 -1.14 -6.43 -15.50
CA GLU A 177 -1.76 -5.73 -16.62
C GLU A 177 -1.89 -4.21 -16.36
N ILE A 178 -2.29 -3.81 -15.16
CA ILE A 178 -2.41 -2.38 -14.78
C ILE A 178 -1.03 -1.71 -14.79
N ALA A 179 -0.03 -2.33 -14.17
CA ALA A 179 1.33 -1.79 -14.12
C ALA A 179 1.91 -1.63 -15.54
N ALA A 180 1.77 -2.65 -16.40
CA ALA A 180 2.22 -2.60 -17.78
C ALA A 180 1.47 -1.54 -18.61
N LEU A 181 0.16 -1.39 -18.37
CA LEU A 181 -0.64 -0.36 -19.02
C LEU A 181 -0.18 1.04 -18.65
N GLN A 182 0.01 1.31 -17.35
CA GLN A 182 0.48 2.59 -16.87
C GLN A 182 1.86 2.93 -17.44
N GLN A 183 2.79 1.97 -17.41
CA GLN A 183 4.13 2.15 -17.99
C GLN A 183 4.07 2.50 -19.49
N ARG A 184 3.19 1.85 -20.24
CA ARG A 184 3.00 2.13 -21.68
C ARG A 184 2.38 3.51 -21.94
N LEU A 185 1.42 3.93 -21.10
CA LEU A 185 0.74 5.21 -21.23
C LEU A 185 1.57 6.37 -20.68
N GLY A 186 2.47 6.12 -19.71
CA GLY A 186 3.27 7.11 -19.00
C GLY A 186 2.46 8.14 -18.20
N VAL A 187 1.17 7.90 -17.95
CA VAL A 187 0.27 8.84 -17.26
C VAL A 187 0.52 8.81 -15.76
N THR A 188 0.66 9.96 -15.12
CA THR A 188 0.72 10.10 -13.66
C THR A 188 -0.48 9.39 -13.03
N THR A 189 -0.22 8.43 -12.14
CA THR A 189 -1.26 7.56 -11.61
C THR A 189 -1.23 7.56 -10.09
N ILE A 190 -2.39 7.78 -9.47
CA ILE A 190 -2.59 7.56 -8.02
C ILE A 190 -3.57 6.43 -7.82
N TYR A 191 -3.11 5.40 -7.14
CA TYR A 191 -3.81 4.15 -6.89
C TYR A 191 -4.06 3.98 -5.39
N VAL A 192 -5.28 3.72 -4.99
CA VAL A 192 -5.64 3.43 -3.59
C VAL A 192 -5.87 1.94 -3.43
N THR A 193 -5.28 1.36 -2.40
CA THR A 193 -5.52 -0.02 -2.00
C THR A 193 -5.40 -0.20 -0.48
N HIS A 194 -5.95 -1.28 0.04
CA HIS A 194 -5.68 -1.80 1.37
C HIS A 194 -4.77 -3.04 1.32
N ASP A 195 -4.43 -3.52 0.12
CA ASP A 195 -3.55 -4.69 -0.10
C ASP A 195 -2.09 -4.23 -0.20
N GLN A 196 -1.27 -4.69 0.75
CA GLN A 196 0.15 -4.35 0.79
C GLN A 196 0.92 -4.93 -0.40
N VAL A 197 0.52 -6.12 -0.89
CA VAL A 197 1.20 -6.75 -2.03
C VAL A 197 1.00 -5.91 -3.29
N GLU A 198 -0.20 -5.31 -3.47
CA GLU A 198 -0.45 -4.37 -4.56
C GLU A 198 0.46 -3.14 -4.42
N ALA A 199 0.54 -2.55 -3.22
CA ALA A 199 1.37 -1.38 -2.97
C ALA A 199 2.86 -1.64 -3.25
N MET A 200 3.37 -2.75 -2.75
CA MET A 200 4.79 -3.12 -2.86
C MET A 200 5.22 -3.58 -4.26
N THR A 201 4.26 -3.98 -5.12
CA THR A 201 4.57 -4.56 -6.45
C THR A 201 4.24 -3.65 -7.62
N MET A 202 3.41 -2.62 -7.45
CA MET A 202 2.92 -1.80 -8.56
C MET A 202 3.47 -0.36 -8.52
N GLY A 203 3.63 0.23 -7.33
CA GLY A 203 4.02 1.63 -7.18
C GLY A 203 5.51 1.88 -7.39
N ASN A 204 5.85 3.00 -8.02
CA ASN A 204 7.20 3.54 -7.95
C ASN A 204 7.51 4.03 -6.52
N ARG A 205 6.54 4.76 -5.94
CA ARG A 205 6.53 5.13 -4.52
C ARG A 205 5.19 4.80 -3.88
N VAL A 206 5.22 4.60 -2.57
CA VAL A 206 4.05 4.25 -1.77
C VAL A 206 3.90 5.26 -0.63
N ALA A 207 2.71 5.83 -0.49
CA ALA A 207 2.33 6.68 0.62
C ALA A 207 1.57 5.85 1.67
N VAL A 208 2.17 5.65 2.83
CA VAL A 208 1.56 4.96 3.96
C VAL A 208 0.80 5.97 4.81
N LEU A 209 -0.53 5.81 4.90
CA LEU A 209 -1.39 6.70 5.67
C LEU A 209 -1.95 6.03 6.93
N LYS A 210 -2.04 6.81 8.02
CA LYS A 210 -2.66 6.39 9.29
C LYS A 210 -3.50 7.55 9.84
N LEU A 211 -4.78 7.31 10.08
CA LEU A 211 -5.70 8.29 10.70
C LEU A 211 -5.68 9.69 10.06
N GLY A 212 -5.58 9.74 8.72
CA GLY A 212 -5.56 10.98 7.95
C GLY A 212 -4.17 11.59 7.75
N GLU A 213 -3.13 11.02 8.32
CA GLU A 213 -1.76 11.54 8.29
C GLU A 213 -0.83 10.65 7.47
N LEU A 214 0.07 11.28 6.72
CA LEU A 214 1.14 10.60 6.01
C LEU A 214 2.21 10.15 7.01
N GLN A 215 2.48 8.86 7.03
CA GLN A 215 3.52 8.29 7.89
C GLN A 215 4.87 8.21 7.19
N GLN A 216 4.87 7.71 5.96
CA GLN A 216 6.07 7.63 5.12
C GLN A 216 5.67 7.62 3.65
N PHE A 217 6.49 8.25 2.81
CA PHE A 217 6.35 8.25 1.36
C PHE A 217 7.70 7.94 0.73
N ALA A 218 7.87 6.72 0.23
CA ALA A 218 9.15 6.23 -0.26
C ALA A 218 8.95 5.08 -1.27
N SER A 219 10.05 4.58 -1.84
CA SER A 219 10.04 3.36 -2.64
C SER A 219 9.61 2.15 -1.80
N PRO A 220 9.06 1.08 -2.41
CA PRO A 220 8.74 -0.17 -1.70
C PRO A 220 9.92 -0.72 -0.90
N ALA A 221 11.11 -0.76 -1.50
CA ALA A 221 12.32 -1.25 -0.82
C ALA A 221 12.63 -0.42 0.43
N GLU A 222 12.61 0.90 0.34
CA GLU A 222 12.91 1.78 1.47
C GLU A 222 11.87 1.68 2.59
N LEU A 223 10.59 1.52 2.26
CA LEU A 223 9.55 1.27 3.27
C LEU A 223 9.78 -0.03 4.06
N TYR A 224 10.31 -1.06 3.39
CA TYR A 224 10.60 -2.36 3.98
C TYR A 224 11.88 -2.33 4.81
N ASP A 225 12.97 -1.79 4.24
CA ASP A 225 14.31 -1.81 4.84
C ASP A 225 14.50 -0.70 5.88
N HIS A 226 13.87 0.47 5.65
CA HIS A 226 14.05 1.67 6.46
C HIS A 226 12.71 2.30 6.89
N PRO A 227 11.82 1.56 7.59
CA PRO A 227 10.59 2.14 8.11
C PRO A 227 10.92 3.27 9.10
N VAL A 228 10.28 4.44 8.94
CA VAL A 228 10.54 5.62 9.78
C VAL A 228 9.95 5.51 11.18
N ASN A 229 9.01 4.61 11.38
CA ASN A 229 8.40 4.38 12.69
C ASN A 229 7.88 2.93 12.84
N ALA A 230 7.56 2.55 14.07
CA ALA A 230 7.05 1.23 14.42
C ALA A 230 5.72 0.89 13.72
N PHE A 231 4.89 1.91 13.42
CA PHE A 231 3.66 1.67 12.69
C PHE A 231 3.93 1.21 11.25
N VAL A 232 4.81 1.90 10.52
CA VAL A 232 5.18 1.50 9.15
C VAL A 232 5.84 0.13 9.17
N ALA A 233 6.74 -0.14 10.12
CA ALA A 233 7.41 -1.43 10.30
C ALA A 233 6.42 -2.59 10.51
N GLY A 234 5.43 -2.39 11.38
CA GLY A 234 4.39 -3.38 11.67
C GLY A 234 3.27 -3.42 10.63
N PHE A 235 3.15 -2.41 9.75
CA PHE A 235 2.17 -2.40 8.70
C PHE A 235 2.73 -2.95 7.38
N ILE A 236 3.98 -2.67 7.03
CA ILE A 236 4.62 -3.12 5.79
C ILE A 236 5.29 -4.48 5.98
N GLY A 237 4.86 -5.45 5.17
CA GLY A 237 5.31 -6.84 5.20
C GLY A 237 4.16 -7.82 5.46
N SER A 238 4.24 -8.99 4.85
CA SER A 238 3.26 -10.07 5.06
C SER A 238 4.00 -11.41 5.19
N PRO A 239 4.17 -11.88 6.44
CA PRO A 239 3.74 -11.30 7.72
C PRO A 239 4.45 -10.00 8.10
N ALA A 240 3.85 -9.28 9.07
CA ALA A 240 4.41 -8.04 9.60
C ALA A 240 5.69 -8.27 10.43
N MET A 241 6.46 -7.20 10.67
CA MET A 241 7.61 -7.20 11.58
C MET A 241 7.16 -7.55 13.01
N ASN A 242 7.92 -8.41 13.68
CA ASN A 242 7.76 -8.64 15.11
C ASN A 242 8.22 -7.39 15.87
N LEU A 243 7.40 -6.85 16.76
CA LEU A 243 7.70 -5.65 17.53
C LEU A 243 7.58 -5.96 19.04
N PHE A 244 8.68 -5.75 19.78
CA PHE A 244 8.76 -6.04 21.21
C PHE A 244 9.24 -4.81 21.96
N THR A 245 8.47 -4.30 22.90
CA THR A 245 8.96 -3.25 23.80
C THR A 245 9.74 -3.89 24.94
N VAL A 246 11.05 -3.64 24.98
CA VAL A 246 12.00 -4.34 25.85
C VAL A 246 12.93 -3.36 26.58
N PRO A 247 13.35 -3.68 27.82
CA PRO A 247 14.34 -2.88 28.53
C PRO A 247 15.73 -3.05 27.91
N ILE A 248 16.55 -2.01 28.06
CA ILE A 248 17.95 -1.97 27.67
C ILE A 248 18.84 -2.19 28.88
N THR A 249 19.83 -3.05 28.73
CA THR A 249 20.88 -3.30 29.70
C THR A 249 22.26 -2.93 29.13
N GLU A 250 23.31 -2.96 29.94
CA GLU A 250 24.69 -2.76 29.46
C GLU A 250 25.09 -3.79 28.39
N GLN A 251 24.52 -4.97 28.44
CA GLN A 251 24.83 -6.07 27.49
C GLN A 251 24.02 -5.99 26.20
N GLY A 252 22.79 -5.43 26.21
CA GLY A 252 21.91 -5.34 25.04
C GLY A 252 20.44 -5.17 25.41
N ALA A 253 19.55 -5.47 24.45
CA ALA A 253 18.11 -5.48 24.64
C ALA A 253 17.66 -6.82 25.28
N GLN A 254 16.81 -6.76 26.32
CA GLN A 254 16.39 -7.96 27.04
C GLN A 254 15.04 -8.46 26.51
N LEU A 255 15.08 -9.53 25.73
CA LEU A 255 13.87 -10.16 25.15
C LEU A 255 13.76 -11.61 25.62
N GLY A 256 12.62 -11.99 26.18
CA GLY A 256 12.34 -13.38 26.53
C GLY A 256 13.21 -13.95 27.65
N GLY A 257 13.83 -13.11 28.46
CA GLY A 257 14.81 -13.51 29.48
C GLY A 257 16.26 -13.57 28.97
N GLU A 258 16.46 -13.39 27.69
CA GLU A 258 17.74 -13.44 27.00
C GLU A 258 18.19 -12.06 26.51
N VAL A 259 19.48 -11.90 26.27
CA VAL A 259 20.05 -10.65 25.78
C VAL A 259 20.26 -10.68 24.27
N VAL A 260 19.58 -9.80 23.58
CA VAL A 260 19.81 -9.53 22.13
C VAL A 260 20.93 -8.53 22.00
N ALA A 261 22.01 -8.93 21.32
CA ALA A 261 23.17 -8.07 21.11
C ALA A 261 22.82 -6.85 20.24
N LEU A 262 23.31 -5.68 20.62
CA LEU A 262 23.12 -4.43 19.89
C LEU A 262 24.45 -3.94 19.32
N THR A 263 24.42 -3.43 18.09
CA THR A 263 25.58 -2.81 17.44
C THR A 263 26.01 -1.52 18.16
N ALA A 264 27.21 -1.02 17.87
CA ALA A 264 27.67 0.26 18.39
C ALA A 264 26.75 1.43 17.95
N ALA A 265 26.24 1.37 16.70
CA ALA A 265 25.28 2.36 16.19
C ALA A 265 23.97 2.35 16.98
N HIS A 266 23.41 1.18 17.27
CA HIS A 266 22.21 1.03 18.09
C HIS A 266 22.41 1.62 19.49
N ARG A 267 23.53 1.34 20.16
CA ARG A 267 23.85 1.88 21.48
C ARG A 267 23.95 3.42 21.48
N THR A 268 24.57 3.97 20.42
CA THR A 268 24.68 5.42 20.25
C THR A 268 23.28 6.04 20.06
N ALA A 269 22.44 5.47 19.23
CA ALA A 269 21.07 5.95 19.01
C ALA A 269 20.22 5.94 20.30
N ILE A 270 20.29 4.84 21.06
CA ILE A 270 19.61 4.71 22.36
C ILE A 270 20.11 5.76 23.36
N SER A 271 21.44 5.95 23.44
CA SER A 271 22.06 6.95 24.31
C SER A 271 21.62 8.38 23.97
N ASN A 272 21.57 8.71 22.67
CA ASN A 272 21.13 10.01 22.19
C ASN A 272 19.64 10.27 22.50
N ALA A 273 18.80 9.22 22.40
CA ALA A 273 17.39 9.29 22.74
C ALA A 273 17.12 9.34 24.24
N GLY A 274 18.10 8.97 25.09
CA GLY A 274 17.97 8.99 26.56
C GLY A 274 16.93 8.01 27.11
N VAL A 275 16.61 6.94 26.36
CA VAL A 275 15.58 5.96 26.72
C VAL A 275 16.17 4.75 27.44
N LYS A 276 15.39 4.13 28.34
CA LYS A 276 15.75 2.92 29.09
C LYS A 276 15.12 1.65 28.52
N SER A 277 14.20 1.79 27.56
CA SER A 277 13.56 0.73 26.81
C SER A 277 13.44 1.13 25.36
N VAL A 278 13.29 0.18 24.47
CA VAL A 278 13.07 0.39 23.04
C VAL A 278 12.00 -0.55 22.52
N THR A 279 11.34 -0.18 21.44
CA THR A 279 10.60 -1.15 20.62
C THR A 279 11.58 -1.77 19.62
N LEU A 280 11.92 -3.02 19.88
CA LEU A 280 12.81 -3.83 19.04
C LEU A 280 11.99 -4.46 17.90
N GLY A 281 12.37 -4.21 16.66
CA GLY A 281 11.75 -4.76 15.47
C GLY A 281 12.62 -5.83 14.83
N ILE A 282 12.03 -6.99 14.53
CA ILE A 282 12.71 -8.13 13.88
C ILE A 282 11.78 -8.69 12.79
N ARG A 283 12.24 -8.70 11.55
CA ARG A 283 11.48 -9.28 10.44
C ARG A 283 11.31 -10.80 10.61
N PRO A 284 10.25 -11.42 10.09
CA PRO A 284 10.03 -12.86 10.20
C PRO A 284 11.16 -13.73 9.63
N GLU A 285 11.86 -13.25 8.60
CA GLU A 285 13.01 -13.91 7.96
C GLU A 285 14.34 -13.68 8.69
N GLN A 286 14.37 -12.77 9.65
CA GLN A 286 15.57 -12.45 10.44
C GLN A 286 15.70 -13.31 11.72
N TRP A 287 14.96 -14.39 11.78
CA TRP A 287 15.06 -15.38 12.83
C TRP A 287 15.74 -16.65 12.36
N SER A 288 16.64 -17.19 13.17
CA SER A 288 17.22 -18.52 12.98
C SER A 288 16.72 -19.48 14.04
N THR A 289 16.34 -20.68 13.64
CA THR A 289 15.99 -21.80 14.54
C THR A 289 17.17 -22.75 14.77
N THR A 290 18.30 -22.55 14.07
CA THR A 290 19.47 -23.43 14.06
C THR A 290 20.72 -22.80 14.69
N GLY A 291 20.58 -21.83 15.59
CA GLY A 291 21.68 -21.19 16.25
C GLY A 291 22.46 -22.14 17.18
N SER A 292 23.77 -22.17 17.08
CA SER A 292 24.66 -22.97 17.96
C SER A 292 25.14 -22.18 19.20
N GLY A 293 24.50 -21.03 19.51
CA GLY A 293 24.85 -20.15 20.63
C GLY A 293 24.07 -20.48 21.90
N THR A 294 24.68 -20.28 23.07
CA THR A 294 23.99 -20.11 24.33
C THR A 294 23.18 -18.81 24.30
N GLY A 295 21.90 -18.83 24.64
CA GLY A 295 21.11 -17.58 24.77
C GLY A 295 20.11 -17.36 23.63
N GLY A 296 19.39 -18.38 23.22
CA GLY A 296 18.26 -18.21 22.29
C GLY A 296 16.95 -17.98 23.02
N ILE A 297 16.04 -17.25 22.39
CA ILE A 297 14.74 -16.84 22.93
C ILE A 297 13.77 -18.02 22.82
N PRO A 298 13.26 -18.57 23.93
CA PRO A 298 12.36 -19.71 23.90
C PRO A 298 10.93 -19.28 23.53
N ALA A 299 10.32 -19.99 22.55
CA ALA A 299 8.96 -19.76 22.10
C ALA A 299 8.18 -21.08 21.98
N GLU A 300 6.86 -21.03 22.12
CA GLU A 300 5.93 -22.12 21.91
C GLU A 300 5.12 -21.89 20.64
N ILE A 301 5.05 -22.88 19.77
CA ILE A 301 4.37 -22.80 18.48
C ILE A 301 2.87 -22.95 18.66
N THR A 302 2.09 -22.05 18.07
CA THR A 302 0.61 -22.08 18.10
C THR A 302 0.00 -22.41 16.75
N VAL A 303 0.63 -21.97 15.63
CA VAL A 303 0.17 -22.21 14.26
C VAL A 303 1.37 -22.43 13.35
N VAL A 304 1.23 -23.31 12.36
CA VAL A 304 2.19 -23.52 11.28
C VAL A 304 1.45 -23.42 9.95
N GLU A 305 1.88 -22.50 9.09
CA GLU A 305 1.38 -22.34 7.73
C GLU A 305 2.44 -22.78 6.74
N GLU A 306 2.22 -23.91 6.06
CA GLU A 306 3.13 -24.40 5.02
C GLU A 306 2.62 -24.01 3.63
N LEU A 307 3.37 -23.15 2.92
CA LEU A 307 3.04 -22.69 1.57
C LEU A 307 3.83 -23.40 0.47
N GLY A 308 4.59 -24.43 0.84
CA GLY A 308 5.40 -25.23 -0.08
C GLY A 308 6.84 -24.72 -0.24
N SER A 309 7.05 -23.49 -0.73
CA SER A 309 8.37 -22.87 -0.82
C SER A 309 8.85 -22.24 0.48
N ASP A 310 7.90 -21.82 1.31
CA ASP A 310 8.11 -21.17 2.59
C ASP A 310 7.14 -21.75 3.63
N ALA A 311 7.49 -21.63 4.90
CA ALA A 311 6.57 -21.85 6.00
C ALA A 311 6.64 -20.67 6.98
N PHE A 312 5.49 -20.31 7.56
CA PHE A 312 5.37 -19.35 8.65
C PHE A 312 5.00 -20.06 9.93
N VAL A 313 5.83 -19.85 10.94
CA VAL A 313 5.64 -20.43 12.28
C VAL A 313 5.21 -19.31 13.21
N TYR A 314 3.97 -19.37 13.68
CA TYR A 314 3.43 -18.42 14.66
C TYR A 314 3.51 -19.06 16.05
N GLY A 315 3.79 -18.24 17.04
CA GLY A 315 3.88 -18.65 18.43
C GLY A 315 3.83 -17.49 19.40
N HIS A 316 4.21 -17.75 20.62
CA HIS A 316 4.40 -16.75 21.67
C HIS A 316 5.67 -17.05 22.47
N LEU A 317 6.24 -16.01 23.08
CA LEU A 317 7.41 -16.20 23.93
C LEU A 317 7.02 -16.99 25.18
N LEU A 318 7.87 -17.92 25.62
CA LEU A 318 7.61 -18.68 26.85
C LEU A 318 7.65 -17.83 28.12
N SER A 319 8.41 -16.73 28.09
CA SER A 319 8.52 -15.76 29.19
C SER A 319 7.31 -14.85 29.31
N ASP A 320 6.59 -14.62 28.19
CA ASP A 320 5.43 -13.72 28.13
C ASP A 320 4.51 -14.16 26.99
N ARG A 321 3.39 -14.78 27.32
CA ARG A 321 2.43 -15.32 26.36
C ARG A 321 1.64 -14.25 25.59
N ASP A 322 1.65 -13.02 26.05
CA ASP A 322 1.02 -11.90 25.33
C ASP A 322 1.90 -11.38 24.19
N GLN A 323 3.20 -11.73 24.18
CA GLN A 323 4.12 -11.41 23.09
C GLN A 323 4.10 -12.49 22.01
N SER A 324 3.34 -12.21 20.95
CA SER A 324 3.29 -13.07 19.76
C SER A 324 4.55 -12.91 18.90
N ILE A 325 4.92 -14.00 18.21
CA ILE A 325 6.05 -14.04 17.29
C ILE A 325 5.67 -14.74 16.01
N VAL A 326 6.21 -14.28 14.89
CA VAL A 326 6.14 -14.96 13.60
C VAL A 326 7.55 -15.12 13.02
N VAL A 327 7.85 -16.32 12.56
CA VAL A 327 9.13 -16.70 11.96
C VAL A 327 8.88 -17.25 10.57
N ARG A 328 9.64 -16.81 9.59
CA ARG A 328 9.67 -17.40 8.26
C ARG A 328 10.80 -18.41 8.16
N THR A 329 10.48 -19.60 7.66
CA THR A 329 11.46 -20.65 7.35
C THR A 329 11.39 -21.00 5.86
N ALA A 330 12.54 -21.30 5.25
CA ALA A 330 12.58 -21.75 3.87
C ALA A 330 12.10 -23.21 3.78
N GLY A 331 11.22 -23.50 2.81
CA GLY A 331 10.71 -24.83 2.55
C GLY A 331 9.71 -25.32 3.61
N ARG A 332 9.62 -26.64 3.74
CA ARG A 332 8.78 -27.27 4.76
C ARG A 332 9.48 -27.30 6.11
N THR A 333 8.75 -26.97 7.14
CA THR A 333 9.24 -27.10 8.52
C THR A 333 8.75 -28.41 9.13
N GLY A 334 9.58 -29.05 9.99
CA GLY A 334 9.15 -30.17 10.80
C GLY A 334 8.41 -29.76 12.09
N ALA A 335 8.23 -28.47 12.29
CA ALA A 335 7.64 -27.89 13.50
C ALA A 335 6.15 -28.24 13.63
N ARG A 336 5.69 -28.48 14.86
CA ARG A 336 4.30 -28.84 15.17
C ARG A 336 3.74 -27.87 16.22
N ILE A 337 2.44 -27.73 16.23
CA ILE A 337 1.73 -26.99 17.28
C ILE A 337 2.06 -27.60 18.64
N GLY A 338 2.43 -26.75 19.61
CA GLY A 338 2.87 -27.11 20.95
C GLY A 338 4.36 -27.40 21.07
N ASP A 339 5.11 -27.45 19.97
CA ASP A 339 6.57 -27.57 20.03
C ASP A 339 7.19 -26.31 20.65
N LYS A 340 8.23 -26.54 21.44
CA LYS A 340 9.07 -25.45 21.97
C LYS A 340 10.30 -25.33 21.11
N ILE A 341 10.52 -24.14 20.61
CA ILE A 341 11.66 -23.79 19.76
C ILE A 341 12.52 -22.72 20.42
N THR A 342 13.77 -22.69 20.05
CA THR A 342 14.69 -21.61 20.44
C THR A 342 14.99 -20.76 19.24
N LEU A 343 14.77 -19.45 19.37
CA LEU A 343 14.90 -18.47 18.29
C LEU A 343 16.08 -17.56 18.54
N HIS A 344 16.91 -17.37 17.49
CA HIS A 344 18.06 -16.48 17.54
C HIS A 344 17.85 -15.36 16.51
N PRO A 345 17.77 -14.08 16.93
CA PRO A 345 17.71 -12.98 15.98
C PRO A 345 19.04 -12.86 15.23
N ILE A 346 18.97 -12.61 13.93
CA ILE A 346 20.13 -12.29 13.10
C ILE A 346 20.45 -10.81 13.37
N SER A 347 21.58 -10.55 14.06
CA SER A 347 21.81 -9.32 14.81
C SER A 347 22.07 -8.05 14.00
N ASP A 348 22.44 -8.16 12.72
CA ASP A 348 22.86 -6.98 11.94
C ASP A 348 21.69 -6.18 11.35
N ASP A 349 20.48 -6.77 11.31
CA ASP A 349 19.29 -6.21 10.67
C ASP A 349 18.18 -5.82 11.66
N LEU A 350 18.54 -5.53 12.91
CA LEU A 350 17.56 -5.14 13.93
C LEU A 350 17.08 -3.70 13.71
N HIS A 351 15.79 -3.47 13.94
CA HIS A 351 15.22 -2.14 13.94
C HIS A 351 14.93 -1.68 15.37
N LEU A 352 15.22 -0.42 15.67
CA LEU A 352 14.93 0.17 16.98
C LEU A 352 14.01 1.36 16.80
N PHE A 353 12.97 1.40 17.65
CA PHE A 353 12.02 2.51 17.67
C PHE A 353 11.88 3.01 19.10
N HIS A 354 11.61 4.30 19.22
CA HIS A 354 11.32 4.93 20.51
C HIS A 354 10.04 4.31 21.10
N PRO A 355 10.02 3.89 22.36
CA PRO A 355 8.92 3.12 22.92
C PRO A 355 7.59 3.89 22.99
N ASP A 356 7.64 5.21 23.17
CA ASP A 356 6.45 6.06 23.36
C ASP A 356 6.01 6.72 22.03
N THR A 357 6.95 7.24 21.21
CA THR A 357 6.61 7.94 19.96
C THR A 357 6.52 7.00 18.78
N GLY A 358 7.18 5.84 18.86
CA GLY A 358 7.32 4.88 17.77
C GLY A 358 8.28 5.32 16.67
N GLU A 359 8.93 6.46 16.78
CA GLU A 359 9.92 6.94 15.80
C GLU A 359 11.16 6.06 15.78
N ARG A 360 11.77 5.90 14.60
CA ARG A 360 13.01 5.15 14.43
C ARG A 360 14.16 5.84 15.18
N LEU A 361 14.97 5.05 15.90
CA LEU A 361 16.16 5.50 16.60
C LEU A 361 17.41 5.38 15.73
#